data_d6c335537828a14745a2f6de7679e7bb
#
_entry.id   d6c335537828a14745a2f6de7679e7bb
#
_cell.length_a   1.000
_cell.length_b   1.000
_cell.length_c   1.000
_cell.angle_alpha   90.00
_cell.angle_beta   90.00
_cell.angle_gamma   90.00
#
_symmetry.space_group_name_H-M   'P 1'
#
loop_
_entity.id
_entity.type
_entity.pdbx_description
1 polymer ?
#
loop_
_entity_poly.entity_id
_entity_poly.type
_entity_poly.pdbx_seq_one_letter_code
_entity_poly.pdbx_strand_id
1 'polypeptide(L)'
;EAMILADAGKLGGVTVATNMAGRGVDIILGGAMPDPTTPSLPAGKAGLRGASNNWKKDHEKVVKAGGLHVIGTERHESRRIDNQLRGRSGRQGDPGSSQFFLSLEDDLMRIFGGDQIKSLMDTLKIDEGQPIENGLVTRAIQQAQVKVEGFHFDTRKNLVDFDDVNNQQRDIVYKLRKRILEATDVKDEIIEKLESQIERITMTDLPVVPGLMDIIPFDDASRKALEKQVGAIKDKTKLNEFLQKIVKDVHTSREKQVTPSVMRQVEKFAYLGAIDHLWIDHLDQIDDLKEGVRLRAYGQRDPLVEFKNEAFRLFEALIDKIDEEIAHRVFRIQAAPQQEMPLNIATENVDTSDNIGLVDGKPEDISRKPKTVKKLGRNDPCWCGSGKKFKKCHYPQLP
;
A
#
# COMPACT_ATOMS: atom_id res chain seq x y z
N GLU A 1 6.42 13.63 23.80
CA GLU A 1 5.37 12.89 24.52
C GLU A 1 5.95 11.91 25.54
N ALA A 2 6.83 10.97 25.15
CA ALA A 2 7.37 9.93 26.03
C ALA A 2 8.01 10.48 27.32
N MET A 3 8.80 11.55 27.22
CA MET A 3 9.42 12.19 28.39
C MET A 3 8.39 12.83 29.33
N ILE A 4 7.34 13.45 28.80
CA ILE A 4 6.25 14.04 29.61
C ILE A 4 5.50 12.95 30.36
N LEU A 5 5.21 11.83 29.68
CA LEU A 5 4.49 10.72 30.27
C LEU A 5 5.31 9.92 31.30
N ALA A 6 6.62 9.84 31.13
CA ALA A 6 7.50 9.26 32.13
C ALA A 6 7.44 10.00 33.48
N ASP A 7 7.14 11.29 33.44
CA ASP A 7 6.98 12.15 34.61
C ASP A 7 5.56 12.21 35.18
N ALA A 8 4.59 11.58 34.49
CA ALA A 8 3.19 11.59 34.95
C ALA A 8 2.97 10.89 36.30
N GLY A 9 3.89 10.02 36.72
CA GLY A 9 3.86 9.37 38.05
C GLY A 9 4.39 10.21 39.21
N LYS A 10 4.81 11.46 39.00
CA LYS A 10 5.31 12.33 40.08
C LYS A 10 4.20 12.77 41.05
N LEU A 11 4.57 12.95 42.32
CA LEU A 11 3.65 13.43 43.31
C LEU A 11 3.09 14.81 42.97
N GLY A 12 1.76 14.96 42.93
CA GLY A 12 1.07 16.19 42.55
C GLY A 12 1.17 16.55 41.06
N GLY A 13 1.74 15.67 40.23
CA GLY A 13 1.80 15.84 38.77
C GLY A 13 0.40 15.67 38.15
N VAL A 14 0.02 16.57 37.22
CA VAL A 14 -1.16 16.45 36.38
C VAL A 14 -0.73 16.47 34.96
N THR A 15 -1.06 15.39 34.19
CA THR A 15 -0.71 15.26 32.77
C THR A 15 -1.98 15.10 31.96
N VAL A 16 -2.15 15.94 30.94
CA VAL A 16 -3.23 15.84 29.97
C VAL A 16 -2.64 15.23 28.70
N ALA A 17 -3.24 14.16 28.20
CA ALA A 17 -2.78 13.46 27.04
C ALA A 17 -3.95 12.90 26.23
N THR A 18 -3.74 12.60 24.96
CA THR A 18 -4.70 11.83 24.16
C THR A 18 -4.72 10.36 24.63
N ASN A 19 -5.81 9.64 24.37
CA ASN A 19 -5.98 8.25 24.79
C ASN A 19 -4.89 7.29 24.29
N MET A 20 -4.25 7.60 23.15
CA MET A 20 -3.17 6.81 22.56
C MET A 20 -1.78 7.29 22.97
N ALA A 21 -1.66 8.45 23.62
CA ALA A 21 -0.38 9.01 24.00
C ALA A 21 0.41 8.06 24.91
N GLY A 22 1.68 7.89 24.59
CA GLY A 22 2.60 7.07 25.36
C GLY A 22 2.39 5.57 25.24
N ARG A 23 1.79 5.08 24.17
CA ARG A 23 1.80 3.64 23.89
C ARG A 23 3.26 3.15 23.81
N GLY A 24 3.60 2.13 24.64
CA GLY A 24 4.97 1.65 24.75
C GLY A 24 5.82 2.35 25.81
N VAL A 25 5.28 3.40 26.46
CA VAL A 25 5.94 4.07 27.60
C VAL A 25 5.37 3.54 28.90
N ASP A 26 6.26 3.18 29.82
CA ASP A 26 5.87 2.80 31.18
C ASP A 26 5.81 4.03 32.08
N ILE A 27 4.79 4.10 32.95
CA ILE A 27 4.62 5.17 33.94
C ILE A 27 5.04 4.61 35.30
N ILE A 28 6.13 5.14 35.82
CA ILE A 28 6.69 4.70 37.11
C ILE A 28 6.28 5.71 38.19
N LEU A 29 5.73 5.21 39.28
CA LEU A 29 5.36 6.06 40.41
C LEU A 29 6.61 6.72 41.02
N GLY A 30 6.52 8.03 41.29
CA GLY A 30 7.66 8.85 41.71
C GLY A 30 8.41 9.53 40.55
N GLY A 31 8.00 9.27 39.28
CA GLY A 31 8.61 9.79 38.08
C GLY A 31 9.75 8.91 37.51
N ALA A 32 10.40 9.37 36.47
CA ALA A 32 11.48 8.64 35.83
C ALA A 32 12.60 8.27 36.82
N MET A 33 12.93 6.97 36.84
CA MET A 33 14.02 6.50 37.70
C MET A 33 15.34 7.12 37.23
N PRO A 34 16.17 7.68 38.13
CA PRO A 34 17.48 8.19 37.76
C PRO A 34 18.33 7.08 37.14
N ASP A 35 18.70 7.21 35.86
CA ASP A 35 19.55 6.24 35.18
C ASP A 35 21.00 6.39 35.68
N PRO A 36 21.60 5.33 36.25
CA PRO A 36 22.97 5.37 36.75
C PRO A 36 24.01 5.55 35.62
N THR A 37 23.63 5.41 34.36
CA THR A 37 24.53 5.51 33.20
C THR A 37 24.50 6.90 32.54
N THR A 38 23.50 7.73 32.84
CA THR A 38 23.43 9.08 32.28
C THR A 38 24.38 10.00 33.06
N PRO A 39 25.38 10.66 32.42
CA PRO A 39 26.20 11.64 33.08
C PRO A 39 25.37 12.90 33.32
N SER A 40 24.58 12.90 34.41
CA SER A 40 24.02 14.13 34.95
C SER A 40 25.16 14.98 35.51
N LEU A 41 25.24 16.27 35.09
CA LEU A 41 26.08 17.35 35.60
C LEU A 41 26.95 17.06 36.83
N PRO A 42 28.09 17.67 37.06
CA PRO A 42 29.20 17.23 37.89
C PRO A 42 28.92 17.19 39.39
N ALA A 43 27.93 16.42 39.79
CA ALA A 43 27.69 16.04 41.15
C ALA A 43 28.25 14.64 41.33
N GLY A 44 29.35 14.52 42.03
CA GLY A 44 30.08 13.24 42.23
C GLY A 44 29.19 12.10 42.77
N LYS A 45 29.74 10.87 42.89
CA LYS A 45 29.06 9.63 43.30
C LYS A 45 28.09 9.74 44.50
N ALA A 46 28.22 10.78 45.31
CA ALA A 46 27.29 11.15 46.40
C ALA A 46 25.95 11.71 45.89
N GLY A 47 25.92 12.38 44.74
CA GLY A 47 24.70 12.95 44.14
C GLY A 47 23.77 11.89 43.55
N LEU A 48 24.30 10.83 42.97
CA LEU A 48 23.52 9.71 42.41
C LEU A 48 22.82 8.89 43.50
N ARG A 49 23.52 8.64 44.62
CA ARG A 49 22.90 7.97 45.81
C ARG A 49 21.81 8.82 46.46
N GLY A 50 22.03 10.16 46.53
CA GLY A 50 21.03 11.09 47.03
C GLY A 50 19.77 11.16 46.11
N ALA A 51 19.94 11.21 44.82
CA ALA A 51 18.84 11.20 43.85
C ALA A 51 18.01 9.91 43.90
N SER A 52 18.66 8.75 44.03
CA SER A 52 17.97 7.46 44.17
C SER A 52 17.19 7.35 45.48
N ASN A 53 17.72 7.88 46.60
CA ASN A 53 17.04 7.87 47.87
C ASN A 53 15.84 8.85 47.92
N ASN A 54 15.94 9.98 47.26
CA ASN A 54 14.82 10.91 47.13
C ASN A 54 13.72 10.32 46.24
N TRP A 55 14.09 9.70 45.12
CA TRP A 55 13.11 9.01 44.26
C TRP A 55 12.35 7.91 45.01
N LYS A 56 13.03 7.07 45.81
CA LYS A 56 12.34 6.06 46.66
C LYS A 56 11.34 6.65 47.62
N LYS A 57 11.71 7.75 48.28
CA LYS A 57 10.80 8.45 49.22
C LYS A 57 9.58 9.03 48.48
N ASP A 58 9.78 9.56 47.27
CA ASP A 58 8.68 10.11 46.47
C ASP A 58 7.79 8.99 45.92
N HIS A 59 8.38 7.88 45.47
CA HIS A 59 7.65 6.67 45.12
C HIS A 59 6.75 6.18 46.26
N GLU A 60 7.32 6.03 47.48
CA GLU A 60 6.54 5.61 48.68
C GLU A 60 5.40 6.57 49.01
N LYS A 61 5.60 7.89 48.84
CA LYS A 61 4.56 8.88 49.07
C LYS A 61 3.41 8.72 48.08
N VAL A 62 3.71 8.52 46.77
CA VAL A 62 2.73 8.30 45.71
C VAL A 62 1.97 7.00 45.94
N VAL A 63 2.67 5.92 46.31
CA VAL A 63 2.05 4.63 46.67
C VAL A 63 1.09 4.78 47.84
N LYS A 64 1.52 5.49 48.95
CA LYS A 64 0.68 5.76 50.09
C LYS A 64 -0.54 6.64 49.78
N ALA A 65 -0.43 7.51 48.78
CA ALA A 65 -1.54 8.34 48.31
C ALA A 65 -2.55 7.58 47.41
N GLY A 66 -2.30 6.31 47.11
CA GLY A 66 -3.17 5.46 46.27
C GLY A 66 -2.71 5.28 44.84
N GLY A 67 -1.50 5.74 44.49
CA GLY A 67 -0.91 5.56 43.18
C GLY A 67 -1.42 6.52 42.11
N LEU A 68 -1.32 6.10 40.83
CA LEU A 68 -1.79 6.90 39.70
C LEU A 68 -3.32 6.82 39.56
N HIS A 69 -3.97 7.99 39.53
CA HIS A 69 -5.38 8.10 39.19
C HIS A 69 -5.54 8.52 37.72
N VAL A 70 -6.23 7.69 36.94
CA VAL A 70 -6.48 7.95 35.49
C VAL A 70 -7.92 8.42 35.32
N ILE A 71 -8.06 9.60 34.70
CA ILE A 71 -9.38 10.19 34.37
C ILE A 71 -9.57 10.09 32.87
N GLY A 72 -10.65 9.44 32.42
CA GLY A 72 -11.11 9.47 31.04
C GLY A 72 -12.27 10.46 30.91
N THR A 73 -12.19 11.37 29.93
CA THR A 73 -13.21 12.38 29.67
C THR A 73 -14.26 11.96 28.66
N GLU A 74 -14.02 10.85 27.96
CA GLU A 74 -14.93 10.22 27.01
C GLU A 74 -14.65 8.72 26.87
N ARG A 75 -15.56 7.97 26.28
CA ARG A 75 -15.32 6.58 25.89
C ARG A 75 -14.81 6.51 24.46
N HIS A 76 -13.85 5.65 24.24
CA HIS A 76 -13.45 5.29 22.90
C HIS A 76 -14.48 4.34 22.26
N GLU A 77 -14.51 4.30 20.92
CA GLU A 77 -15.36 3.38 20.17
C GLU A 77 -15.05 1.90 20.48
N SER A 78 -13.81 1.59 20.86
CA SER A 78 -13.39 0.25 21.23
C SER A 78 -13.11 0.13 22.71
N ARG A 79 -13.82 -0.80 23.38
CA ARG A 79 -13.62 -1.13 24.80
C ARG A 79 -12.16 -1.53 25.11
N ARG A 80 -11.46 -2.11 24.14
CA ARG A 80 -10.04 -2.47 24.30
C ARG A 80 -9.17 -1.25 24.59
N ILE A 81 -9.43 -0.12 23.95
CA ILE A 81 -8.65 1.12 24.14
C ILE A 81 -8.98 1.72 25.50
N ASP A 82 -10.24 1.72 25.93
CA ASP A 82 -10.59 2.12 27.29
C ASP A 82 -9.87 1.27 28.35
N ASN A 83 -9.78 -0.03 28.13
CA ASN A 83 -9.06 -0.92 29.03
C ASN A 83 -7.54 -0.67 29.01
N GLN A 84 -6.97 -0.28 27.86
CA GLN A 84 -5.57 0.15 27.79
C GLN A 84 -5.34 1.45 28.57
N LEU A 85 -6.28 2.38 28.54
CA LEU A 85 -6.22 3.60 29.34
C LEU A 85 -6.34 3.28 30.84
N ARG A 86 -7.30 2.47 31.25
CA ARG A 86 -7.42 1.99 32.64
C ARG A 86 -6.15 1.29 33.13
N GLY A 87 -5.55 0.47 32.24
CA GLY A 87 -4.31 -0.25 32.52
C GLY A 87 -3.05 0.62 32.59
N ARG A 88 -3.18 1.95 32.46
CA ARG A 88 -2.10 2.89 32.79
C ARG A 88 -1.90 3.02 34.29
N SER A 89 -2.96 2.87 35.11
CA SER A 89 -2.89 2.76 36.56
C SER A 89 -2.63 1.31 36.99
N GLY A 90 -2.10 1.12 38.20
CA GLY A 90 -1.90 -0.20 38.79
C GLY A 90 -0.87 -1.08 38.11
N ARG A 91 0.14 -0.51 37.47
CA ARG A 91 1.23 -1.26 36.82
C ARG A 91 2.19 -1.83 37.85
N GLN A 92 2.82 -2.97 37.49
CA GLN A 92 3.84 -3.66 38.30
C GLN A 92 3.38 -4.03 39.72
N GLY A 93 2.07 -4.08 39.97
CA GLY A 93 1.52 -4.37 41.27
C GLY A 93 1.31 -3.14 42.18
N ASP A 94 1.64 -1.95 41.68
CA ASP A 94 1.42 -0.70 42.41
C ASP A 94 -0.09 -0.38 42.51
N PRO A 95 -0.52 0.35 43.55
CA PRO A 95 -1.90 0.82 43.65
C PRO A 95 -2.21 1.82 42.54
N GLY A 96 -3.49 1.90 42.16
CA GLY A 96 -3.96 2.87 41.18
C GLY A 96 -5.48 2.79 41.05
N SER A 97 -6.07 3.83 40.45
CA SER A 97 -7.50 3.91 40.22
C SER A 97 -7.79 4.55 38.85
N SER A 98 -9.00 4.32 38.35
CA SER A 98 -9.45 4.97 37.12
C SER A 98 -10.93 5.30 37.19
N GLN A 99 -11.31 6.46 36.63
CA GLN A 99 -12.69 6.90 36.55
C GLN A 99 -12.95 7.53 35.16
N PHE A 100 -14.16 7.31 34.62
CA PHE A 100 -14.62 7.94 33.40
C PHE A 100 -15.73 8.94 33.71
N PHE A 101 -15.59 10.15 33.17
CA PHE A 101 -16.62 11.17 33.15
C PHE A 101 -17.11 11.30 31.71
N LEU A 102 -18.41 11.04 31.50
CA LEU A 102 -18.98 10.91 30.19
C LEU A 102 -20.14 11.87 30.00
N SER A 103 -20.35 12.38 28.80
CA SER A 103 -21.56 13.10 28.44
C SER A 103 -22.47 12.21 27.57
N LEU A 104 -23.77 12.41 27.69
CA LEU A 104 -24.74 11.78 26.79
C LEU A 104 -24.71 12.39 25.37
N GLU A 105 -24.04 13.53 25.23
CA GLU A 105 -23.78 14.19 23.94
C GLU A 105 -22.52 13.68 23.23
N ASP A 106 -21.71 12.84 23.92
CA ASP A 106 -20.54 12.22 23.30
C ASP A 106 -20.94 11.44 22.05
N ASP A 107 -20.10 11.47 21.00
CA ASP A 107 -20.40 10.89 19.69
C ASP A 107 -20.82 9.42 19.75
N LEU A 108 -20.19 8.64 20.62
CA LEU A 108 -20.55 7.24 20.84
C LEU A 108 -22.02 7.10 21.27
N MET A 109 -22.48 7.99 22.16
CA MET A 109 -23.82 7.95 22.72
C MET A 109 -24.83 8.51 21.72
N ARG A 110 -24.48 9.60 21.04
CA ARG A 110 -25.32 10.27 20.05
C ARG A 110 -25.65 9.36 18.87
N ILE A 111 -24.64 8.62 18.35
CA ILE A 111 -24.79 7.82 17.13
C ILE A 111 -25.38 6.43 17.42
N PHE A 112 -24.95 5.78 18.51
CA PHE A 112 -25.25 4.36 18.75
C PHE A 112 -26.10 4.09 20.00
N GLY A 113 -26.23 5.07 20.89
CA GLY A 113 -26.97 4.93 22.16
C GLY A 113 -28.24 5.77 22.27
N GLY A 114 -28.47 6.71 21.33
CA GLY A 114 -29.40 7.82 21.45
C GLY A 114 -30.82 7.45 21.91
N ASP A 115 -31.48 6.49 21.24
CA ASP A 115 -32.89 6.19 21.54
C ASP A 115 -33.08 5.46 22.87
N GLN A 116 -32.19 4.55 23.24
CA GLN A 116 -32.27 3.80 24.51
C GLN A 116 -32.00 4.68 25.72
N ILE A 117 -31.04 5.60 25.57
CA ILE A 117 -30.65 6.50 26.66
C ILE A 117 -31.70 7.59 26.82
N LYS A 118 -32.22 8.15 25.72
CA LYS A 118 -33.29 9.13 25.79
C LYS A 118 -34.53 8.59 26.49
N SER A 119 -34.97 7.38 26.14
CA SER A 119 -36.10 6.74 26.83
C SER A 119 -35.80 6.43 28.32
N LEU A 120 -34.55 6.12 28.65
CA LEU A 120 -34.13 5.90 30.04
C LEU A 120 -34.12 7.21 30.84
N MET A 121 -33.66 8.31 30.27
CA MET A 121 -33.66 9.64 30.88
C MET A 121 -35.07 10.14 31.12
N ASP A 122 -35.97 9.99 30.15
CA ASP A 122 -37.39 10.34 30.26
C ASP A 122 -38.08 9.53 31.38
N THR A 123 -37.66 8.28 31.57
CA THR A 123 -38.19 7.38 32.60
C THR A 123 -37.67 7.76 34.00
N LEU A 124 -36.38 8.11 34.09
CA LEU A 124 -35.71 8.40 35.40
C LEU A 124 -35.98 9.82 35.89
N LYS A 125 -36.51 10.73 35.08
CA LYS A 125 -36.81 12.15 35.43
C LYS A 125 -35.66 12.83 36.13
N ILE A 126 -34.44 12.68 35.65
CA ILE A 126 -33.22 13.22 36.26
C ILE A 126 -33.00 14.64 35.75
N ASP A 127 -32.70 15.58 36.64
CA ASP A 127 -32.32 16.94 36.24
C ASP A 127 -30.98 16.95 35.50
N GLU A 128 -30.88 17.78 34.44
CA GLU A 128 -29.72 17.86 33.54
C GLU A 128 -28.38 18.17 34.20
N GLY A 129 -28.41 18.73 35.44
CA GLY A 129 -27.20 19.10 36.18
C GLY A 129 -26.68 18.04 37.16
N GLN A 130 -27.33 16.88 37.31
CA GLN A 130 -26.91 15.87 38.28
C GLN A 130 -26.11 14.74 37.65
N PRO A 131 -24.94 14.35 38.24
CA PRO A 131 -24.20 13.19 37.76
C PRO A 131 -25.01 11.91 37.96
N ILE A 132 -25.07 11.10 36.91
CA ILE A 132 -25.86 9.87 36.85
C ILE A 132 -24.95 8.67 37.12
N GLU A 133 -25.00 8.12 38.32
CA GLU A 133 -24.33 6.86 38.66
C GLU A 133 -25.36 5.73 38.70
N ASN A 134 -25.69 5.16 37.53
CA ASN A 134 -26.66 4.09 37.41
C ASN A 134 -26.11 2.92 36.59
N GLY A 135 -26.26 1.70 37.09
CA GLY A 135 -25.84 0.47 36.39
C GLY A 135 -26.54 0.24 35.07
N LEU A 136 -27.76 0.77 34.85
CA LEU A 136 -28.46 0.70 33.58
C LEU A 136 -27.77 1.58 32.50
N VAL A 137 -27.37 2.79 32.90
CA VAL A 137 -26.62 3.71 32.01
C VAL A 137 -25.28 3.08 31.60
N THR A 138 -24.56 2.51 32.59
CA THR A 138 -23.30 1.80 32.29
C THR A 138 -23.48 0.65 31.30
N ARG A 139 -24.55 -0.14 31.43
CA ARG A 139 -24.87 -1.21 30.47
C ARG A 139 -25.24 -0.67 29.10
N ALA A 140 -26.01 0.41 29.02
CA ALA A 140 -26.36 1.05 27.76
C ALA A 140 -25.10 1.54 26.99
N ILE A 141 -24.16 2.17 27.71
CA ILE A 141 -22.87 2.59 27.13
C ILE A 141 -22.07 1.38 26.61
N GLN A 142 -22.01 0.29 27.38
CA GLN A 142 -21.32 -0.93 26.93
C GLN A 142 -21.98 -1.55 25.70
N GLN A 143 -23.31 -1.54 25.61
CA GLN A 143 -24.03 -2.01 24.43
C GLN A 143 -23.79 -1.12 23.22
N ALA A 144 -23.73 0.21 23.39
CA ALA A 144 -23.36 1.13 22.33
C ALA A 144 -21.96 0.79 21.78
N GLN A 145 -20.97 0.60 22.64
CA GLN A 145 -19.62 0.18 22.23
C GLN A 145 -19.62 -1.13 21.43
N VAL A 146 -20.39 -2.14 21.88
CA VAL A 146 -20.50 -3.42 21.16
C VAL A 146 -21.09 -3.23 19.77
N LYS A 147 -22.11 -2.37 19.62
CA LYS A 147 -22.70 -2.04 18.30
C LYS A 147 -21.69 -1.37 17.37
N VAL A 148 -20.91 -0.40 17.88
CA VAL A 148 -19.86 0.28 17.12
C VAL A 148 -18.75 -0.69 16.71
N GLU A 149 -18.29 -1.50 17.67
CA GLU A 149 -17.28 -2.54 17.38
C GLU A 149 -17.77 -3.52 16.30
N GLY A 150 -19.05 -3.92 16.34
CA GLY A 150 -19.70 -4.74 15.33
C GLY A 150 -19.74 -4.06 13.95
N PHE A 151 -20.19 -2.81 13.89
CA PHE A 151 -20.23 -2.03 12.66
C PHE A 151 -18.84 -1.90 12.02
N HIS A 152 -17.82 -1.56 12.81
CA HIS A 152 -16.45 -1.48 12.31
C HIS A 152 -15.88 -2.83 11.91
N PHE A 153 -16.26 -3.91 12.61
CA PHE A 153 -15.88 -5.27 12.22
C PHE A 153 -16.47 -5.62 10.84
N ASP A 154 -17.77 -5.41 10.65
CA ASP A 154 -18.44 -5.70 9.39
C ASP A 154 -17.88 -4.86 8.24
N THR A 155 -17.61 -3.59 8.48
CA THR A 155 -16.97 -2.70 7.49
C THR A 155 -15.59 -3.22 7.07
N ARG A 156 -14.75 -3.61 8.06
CA ARG A 156 -13.42 -4.16 7.75
C ARG A 156 -13.51 -5.51 7.08
N LYS A 157 -14.45 -6.37 7.48
CA LYS A 157 -14.68 -7.66 6.86
C LYS A 157 -15.06 -7.51 5.40
N ASN A 158 -16.04 -6.64 5.12
CA ASN A 158 -16.44 -6.36 3.75
C ASN A 158 -15.27 -5.85 2.91
N LEU A 159 -14.44 -4.95 3.45
CA LEU A 159 -13.25 -4.47 2.74
C LEU A 159 -12.28 -5.61 2.40
N VAL A 160 -12.02 -6.50 3.36
CA VAL A 160 -11.14 -7.67 3.15
C VAL A 160 -11.74 -8.62 2.11
N ASP A 161 -13.05 -8.88 2.17
CA ASP A 161 -13.73 -9.78 1.24
C ASP A 161 -13.65 -9.27 -0.24
N PHE A 162 -13.68 -7.95 -0.45
CA PHE A 162 -13.46 -7.34 -1.76
C PHE A 162 -11.98 -7.37 -2.17
N ASP A 163 -11.07 -7.10 -1.24
CA ASP A 163 -9.64 -7.08 -1.53
C ASP A 163 -9.07 -8.48 -1.79
N ASP A 164 -9.65 -9.53 -1.22
CA ASP A 164 -9.24 -10.91 -1.46
C ASP A 164 -9.31 -11.29 -2.93
N VAL A 165 -10.33 -10.83 -3.66
CA VAL A 165 -10.46 -11.08 -5.10
C VAL A 165 -9.27 -10.48 -5.86
N ASN A 166 -8.95 -9.21 -5.57
CA ASN A 166 -7.81 -8.52 -6.19
C ASN A 166 -6.48 -9.19 -5.83
N ASN A 167 -6.34 -9.64 -4.58
CA ASN A 167 -5.12 -10.30 -4.12
C ASN A 167 -4.90 -11.63 -4.83
N GLN A 168 -5.97 -12.42 -5.06
CA GLN A 168 -5.88 -13.67 -5.81
C GLN A 168 -5.47 -13.42 -7.27
N GLN A 169 -6.07 -12.44 -7.94
CA GLN A 169 -5.71 -12.07 -9.31
C GLN A 169 -4.27 -11.55 -9.41
N ARG A 170 -3.87 -10.69 -8.46
CA ARG A 170 -2.49 -10.20 -8.36
C ARG A 170 -1.49 -11.34 -8.19
N ASP A 171 -1.80 -12.31 -7.35
CA ASP A 171 -0.93 -13.44 -7.10
C ASP A 171 -0.69 -14.28 -8.38
N ILE A 172 -1.75 -14.49 -9.18
CA ILE A 172 -1.66 -15.20 -10.46
C ILE A 172 -0.78 -14.42 -11.44
N VAL A 173 -1.05 -13.13 -11.64
CA VAL A 173 -0.31 -12.28 -12.58
C VAL A 173 1.16 -12.13 -12.17
N TYR A 174 1.43 -11.94 -10.88
CA TYR A 174 2.80 -11.79 -10.38
C TYR A 174 3.59 -13.10 -10.43
N LYS A 175 2.95 -14.25 -10.22
CA LYS A 175 3.57 -15.56 -10.43
C LYS A 175 3.90 -15.78 -11.91
N LEU A 176 2.98 -15.43 -12.81
CA LEU A 176 3.21 -15.47 -14.24
C LEU A 176 4.41 -14.57 -14.63
N ARG A 177 4.37 -13.30 -14.20
CA ARG A 177 5.45 -12.34 -14.45
C ARG A 177 6.81 -12.81 -13.94
N LYS A 178 6.85 -13.33 -12.72
CA LYS A 178 8.07 -13.89 -12.12
C LYS A 178 8.59 -15.08 -12.92
N ARG A 179 7.71 -16.00 -13.31
CA ARG A 179 8.07 -17.15 -14.14
C ARG A 179 8.73 -16.72 -15.46
N ILE A 180 8.18 -15.72 -16.15
CA ILE A 180 8.74 -15.20 -17.41
C ILE A 180 10.09 -14.51 -17.17
N LEU A 181 10.26 -13.78 -16.07
CA LEU A 181 11.53 -13.15 -15.71
C LEU A 181 12.64 -14.21 -15.49
N GLU A 182 12.31 -15.29 -14.77
CA GLU A 182 13.26 -16.36 -14.43
C GLU A 182 13.48 -17.36 -15.58
N ALA A 183 12.54 -17.48 -16.51
CA ALA A 183 12.66 -18.40 -17.65
C ALA A 183 13.90 -18.07 -18.51
N THR A 184 14.61 -19.06 -18.94
CA THR A 184 15.72 -18.90 -19.92
C THR A 184 15.20 -18.82 -21.34
N ASP A 185 14.16 -19.55 -21.67
CA ASP A 185 13.50 -19.62 -22.96
C ASP A 185 11.98 -19.56 -22.80
N VAL A 186 11.30 -18.78 -23.62
CA VAL A 186 9.85 -18.63 -23.67
C VAL A 186 9.30 -18.87 -25.10
N LYS A 187 10.12 -19.38 -25.99
CA LYS A 187 9.81 -19.57 -27.43
C LYS A 187 8.56 -20.42 -27.65
N ASP A 188 8.50 -21.57 -27.00
CA ASP A 188 7.40 -22.52 -27.21
C ASP A 188 6.08 -21.92 -26.75
N GLU A 189 6.07 -21.18 -25.60
CA GLU A 189 4.88 -20.47 -25.12
C GLU A 189 4.46 -19.35 -26.09
N ILE A 190 5.40 -18.63 -26.67
CA ILE A 190 5.12 -17.59 -27.67
C ILE A 190 4.51 -18.19 -28.91
N ILE A 191 5.06 -19.32 -29.39
CA ILE A 191 4.52 -20.01 -30.57
C ILE A 191 3.10 -20.52 -30.29
N GLU A 192 2.85 -21.11 -29.15
CA GLU A 192 1.52 -21.56 -28.74
C GLU A 192 0.50 -20.41 -28.73
N LYS A 193 0.87 -19.24 -28.17
CA LYS A 193 0.02 -18.05 -28.18
C LYS A 193 -0.25 -17.53 -29.59
N LEU A 194 0.76 -17.52 -30.45
CA LEU A 194 0.60 -17.15 -31.84
C LEU A 194 -0.35 -18.12 -32.56
N GLU A 195 -0.21 -19.43 -32.38
CA GLU A 195 -1.09 -20.44 -32.93
C GLU A 195 -2.53 -20.28 -32.47
N SER A 196 -2.74 -20.02 -31.18
CA SER A 196 -4.06 -19.78 -30.60
C SER A 196 -4.72 -18.53 -31.20
N GLN A 197 -3.96 -17.44 -31.43
CA GLN A 197 -4.49 -16.25 -32.09
C GLN A 197 -4.85 -16.51 -33.57
N ILE A 198 -4.07 -17.31 -34.30
CA ILE A 198 -4.39 -17.71 -35.66
C ILE A 198 -5.66 -18.57 -35.70
N GLU A 199 -5.82 -19.50 -34.77
CA GLU A 199 -7.05 -20.28 -34.65
C GLU A 199 -8.25 -19.37 -34.40
N ARG A 200 -8.13 -18.39 -33.50
CA ARG A 200 -9.19 -17.42 -33.21
C ARG A 200 -9.59 -16.61 -34.46
N ILE A 201 -8.61 -16.16 -35.25
CA ILE A 201 -8.85 -15.43 -36.53
C ILE A 201 -9.54 -16.32 -37.57
N THR A 202 -9.17 -17.59 -37.66
CA THR A 202 -9.71 -18.52 -38.67
C THR A 202 -11.09 -19.05 -38.32
N MET A 203 -11.39 -19.19 -37.02
CA MET A 203 -12.68 -19.73 -36.56
C MET A 203 -13.77 -18.65 -36.44
N THR A 204 -13.39 -17.37 -36.29
CA THR A 204 -14.33 -16.24 -36.31
C THR A 204 -14.63 -15.82 -37.77
N ASP A 205 -15.74 -15.07 -37.93
CA ASP A 205 -16.10 -14.51 -39.27
C ASP A 205 -15.37 -13.19 -39.57
N LEU A 206 -14.25 -12.96 -38.92
CA LEU A 206 -13.39 -11.79 -39.14
C LEU A 206 -12.59 -11.95 -40.43
N PRO A 207 -12.23 -10.87 -41.13
CA PRO A 207 -11.40 -10.96 -42.33
C PRO A 207 -9.99 -11.44 -41.96
N VAL A 208 -9.64 -12.63 -42.42
CA VAL A 208 -8.43 -13.38 -42.05
C VAL A 208 -7.13 -12.62 -42.38
N VAL A 209 -7.05 -12.01 -43.55
CA VAL A 209 -5.83 -11.31 -43.96
C VAL A 209 -5.55 -10.05 -43.13
N PRO A 210 -6.50 -9.16 -42.91
CA PRO A 210 -6.31 -8.05 -41.97
C PRO A 210 -5.91 -8.51 -40.55
N GLY A 211 -6.57 -9.52 -40.01
CA GLY A 211 -6.21 -10.05 -38.68
C GLY A 211 -4.78 -10.61 -38.62
N LEU A 212 -4.31 -11.29 -39.67
CA LEU A 212 -2.92 -11.74 -39.73
C LEU A 212 -1.94 -10.55 -39.88
N MET A 213 -2.31 -9.50 -40.60
CA MET A 213 -1.48 -8.30 -40.74
C MET A 213 -1.36 -7.49 -39.43
N ASP A 214 -2.34 -7.61 -38.56
CA ASP A 214 -2.26 -7.02 -37.20
C ASP A 214 -1.19 -7.73 -36.37
N ILE A 215 -0.97 -9.02 -36.58
CA ILE A 215 0.09 -9.80 -35.93
C ILE A 215 1.42 -9.59 -36.64
N ILE A 216 1.49 -9.81 -37.96
CA ILE A 216 2.71 -9.74 -38.73
C ILE A 216 2.62 -8.59 -39.77
N PRO A 217 3.45 -7.54 -39.65
CA PRO A 217 3.47 -6.45 -40.60
C PRO A 217 4.13 -6.90 -41.93
N PHE A 218 3.31 -7.36 -42.86
CA PHE A 218 3.76 -7.71 -44.24
C PHE A 218 3.81 -6.47 -45.13
N ASP A 219 4.68 -6.51 -46.12
CA ASP A 219 4.69 -5.54 -47.21
C ASP A 219 3.53 -5.76 -48.22
N ASP A 220 3.24 -4.76 -49.04
CA ASP A 220 2.11 -4.81 -49.98
C ASP A 220 2.18 -5.97 -50.99
N ALA A 221 3.38 -6.40 -51.37
CA ALA A 221 3.56 -7.51 -52.28
C ALA A 221 3.20 -8.85 -51.65
N SER A 222 3.68 -9.08 -50.40
CA SER A 222 3.36 -10.26 -49.59
C SER A 222 1.89 -10.30 -49.25
N ARG A 223 1.30 -9.16 -48.95
CA ARG A 223 -0.16 -9.02 -48.65
C ARG A 223 -0.99 -9.54 -49.84
N LYS A 224 -0.73 -9.04 -51.06
CA LYS A 224 -1.48 -9.46 -52.28
C LYS A 224 -1.30 -10.96 -52.58
N ALA A 225 -0.09 -11.50 -52.36
CA ALA A 225 0.16 -12.93 -52.53
C ALA A 225 -0.63 -13.75 -51.50
N LEU A 226 -0.68 -13.29 -50.25
CA LEU A 226 -1.43 -13.91 -49.15
C LEU A 226 -2.94 -13.87 -49.39
N GLU A 227 -3.51 -12.74 -49.84
CA GLU A 227 -4.92 -12.61 -50.21
C GLU A 227 -5.33 -13.65 -51.28
N LYS A 228 -4.50 -13.84 -52.28
CA LYS A 228 -4.73 -14.85 -53.33
C LYS A 228 -4.69 -16.28 -52.81
N GLN A 229 -3.74 -16.60 -51.93
CA GLN A 229 -3.59 -17.94 -51.36
C GLN A 229 -4.72 -18.26 -50.38
N VAL A 230 -5.05 -17.34 -49.49
CA VAL A 230 -6.16 -17.46 -48.53
C VAL A 230 -7.50 -17.62 -49.27
N GLY A 231 -7.74 -16.84 -50.32
CA GLY A 231 -8.96 -16.94 -51.15
C GLY A 231 -9.13 -18.29 -51.87
N ALA A 232 -8.02 -19.02 -52.08
CA ALA A 232 -8.04 -20.35 -52.73
C ALA A 232 -8.41 -21.49 -51.75
N ILE A 233 -8.22 -21.28 -50.45
CA ILE A 233 -8.46 -22.32 -49.41
C ILE A 233 -9.85 -22.11 -48.81
N LYS A 234 -10.77 -23.03 -49.10
CA LYS A 234 -12.15 -22.98 -48.58
C LYS A 234 -12.33 -23.70 -47.24
N ASP A 235 -11.42 -24.58 -46.89
CA ASP A 235 -11.49 -25.39 -45.66
C ASP A 235 -10.81 -24.63 -44.53
N LYS A 236 -11.58 -24.32 -43.47
CA LYS A 236 -11.08 -23.57 -42.29
C LYS A 236 -9.93 -24.30 -41.60
N THR A 237 -9.92 -25.64 -41.55
CA THR A 237 -8.86 -26.42 -40.91
C THR A 237 -7.53 -26.30 -41.71
N LYS A 238 -7.61 -26.46 -43.01
CA LYS A 238 -6.43 -26.31 -43.89
C LYS A 238 -5.92 -24.87 -43.92
N LEU A 239 -6.82 -23.90 -43.82
CA LEU A 239 -6.47 -22.49 -43.69
C LEU A 239 -5.72 -22.22 -42.40
N ASN A 240 -6.20 -22.76 -41.27
CA ASN A 240 -5.52 -22.65 -39.99
C ASN A 240 -4.10 -23.23 -40.03
N GLU A 241 -3.95 -24.48 -40.52
CA GLU A 241 -2.64 -25.12 -40.65
C GLU A 241 -1.69 -24.31 -41.55
N PHE A 242 -2.21 -23.76 -42.63
CA PHE A 242 -1.43 -22.93 -43.56
C PHE A 242 -0.94 -21.64 -42.88
N LEU A 243 -1.81 -20.93 -42.13
CA LEU A 243 -1.45 -19.70 -41.45
C LEU A 243 -0.50 -19.95 -40.28
N GLN A 244 -0.72 -21.01 -39.50
CA GLN A 244 0.20 -21.42 -38.44
C GLN A 244 1.61 -21.70 -38.98
N LYS A 245 1.69 -22.35 -40.13
CA LYS A 245 2.98 -22.58 -40.80
C LYS A 245 3.66 -21.26 -41.18
N ILE A 246 2.92 -20.29 -41.74
CA ILE A 246 3.48 -18.97 -42.10
C ILE A 246 4.03 -18.30 -40.84
N VAL A 247 3.29 -18.29 -39.73
CA VAL A 247 3.74 -17.65 -38.49
C VAL A 247 5.02 -18.28 -37.96
N LYS A 248 5.12 -19.63 -37.98
CA LYS A 248 6.34 -20.35 -37.58
C LYS A 248 7.52 -20.05 -38.51
N ASP A 249 7.30 -20.00 -39.82
CA ASP A 249 8.32 -19.72 -40.79
C ASP A 249 8.85 -18.27 -40.64
N VAL A 250 7.95 -17.31 -40.43
CA VAL A 250 8.31 -15.91 -40.20
C VAL A 250 9.06 -15.75 -38.86
N HIS A 251 8.61 -16.41 -37.81
CA HIS A 251 9.30 -16.40 -36.53
C HIS A 251 10.72 -16.96 -36.65
N THR A 252 10.87 -18.13 -37.32
CA THR A 252 12.16 -18.77 -37.52
C THR A 252 13.09 -17.92 -38.42
N SER A 253 12.54 -17.27 -39.46
CA SER A 253 13.29 -16.36 -40.33
C SER A 253 13.81 -15.16 -39.54
N ARG A 254 12.95 -14.58 -38.66
CA ARG A 254 13.33 -13.46 -37.82
C ARG A 254 14.39 -13.85 -36.78
N GLU A 255 14.26 -15.02 -36.15
CA GLU A 255 15.26 -15.54 -35.22
C GLU A 255 16.65 -15.69 -35.89
N LYS A 256 16.70 -16.09 -37.15
CA LYS A 256 17.95 -16.15 -37.94
C LYS A 256 18.55 -14.77 -38.25
N GLN A 257 17.68 -13.75 -38.41
CA GLN A 257 18.13 -12.38 -38.72
C GLN A 257 18.72 -11.67 -37.50
N VAL A 258 18.10 -11.83 -36.33
CA VAL A 258 18.48 -11.09 -35.08
C VAL A 258 19.36 -11.92 -34.15
N THR A 259 19.61 -13.17 -34.39
CA THR A 259 20.20 -14.21 -33.52
C THR A 259 19.22 -14.77 -32.46
N PRO A 260 19.37 -16.05 -32.08
CA PRO A 260 18.49 -16.68 -31.10
C PRO A 260 18.49 -15.98 -29.74
N SER A 261 19.66 -15.52 -29.27
CA SER A 261 19.78 -14.85 -27.99
C SER A 261 18.99 -13.52 -27.91
N VAL A 262 19.09 -12.72 -28.99
CA VAL A 262 18.34 -11.45 -29.09
C VAL A 262 16.84 -11.73 -29.23
N MET A 263 16.47 -12.77 -29.99
CA MET A 263 15.05 -13.13 -30.12
C MET A 263 14.42 -13.52 -28.79
N ARG A 264 15.12 -14.27 -27.93
CA ARG A 264 14.66 -14.58 -26.56
C ARG A 264 14.44 -13.31 -25.72
N GLN A 265 15.29 -12.31 -25.87
CA GLN A 265 15.10 -11.02 -25.19
C GLN A 265 13.88 -10.26 -25.71
N VAL A 266 13.67 -10.25 -27.03
CA VAL A 266 12.49 -9.62 -27.66
C VAL A 266 11.20 -10.28 -27.18
N GLU A 267 11.15 -11.62 -27.15
CA GLU A 267 10.00 -12.38 -26.67
C GLU A 267 9.68 -12.10 -25.20
N LYS A 268 10.69 -12.12 -24.33
CA LYS A 268 10.50 -11.76 -22.93
C LYS A 268 10.01 -10.32 -22.77
N PHE A 269 10.58 -9.39 -23.52
CA PHE A 269 10.18 -7.99 -23.47
C PHE A 269 8.73 -7.80 -23.95
N ALA A 270 8.33 -8.48 -25.01
CA ALA A 270 6.95 -8.48 -25.50
C ALA A 270 5.98 -9.00 -24.43
N TYR A 271 6.34 -10.13 -23.83
CA TYR A 271 5.52 -10.78 -22.80
C TYR A 271 5.36 -9.89 -21.56
N LEU A 272 6.46 -9.43 -20.98
CA LEU A 272 6.44 -8.59 -19.79
C LEU A 272 5.75 -7.26 -20.04
N GLY A 273 5.99 -6.63 -21.19
CA GLY A 273 5.36 -5.38 -21.56
C GLY A 273 3.85 -5.50 -21.76
N ALA A 274 3.35 -6.64 -22.26
CA ALA A 274 1.93 -6.91 -22.37
C ALA A 274 1.29 -7.07 -20.96
N ILE A 275 1.93 -7.88 -20.09
CA ILE A 275 1.45 -8.07 -18.72
C ILE A 275 1.41 -6.74 -17.97
N ASP A 276 2.50 -5.98 -17.99
CA ASP A 276 2.64 -4.78 -17.16
C ASP A 276 1.63 -3.69 -17.58
N HIS A 277 1.42 -3.51 -18.89
CA HIS A 277 0.46 -2.52 -19.40
C HIS A 277 -0.99 -2.91 -19.08
N LEU A 278 -1.39 -4.10 -19.46
CA LEU A 278 -2.78 -4.55 -19.30
C LEU A 278 -3.18 -4.79 -17.85
N TRP A 279 -2.22 -5.13 -16.98
CA TRP A 279 -2.46 -5.25 -15.55
C TRP A 279 -2.82 -3.90 -14.91
N ILE A 280 -2.17 -2.81 -15.31
CA ILE A 280 -2.51 -1.46 -14.81
C ILE A 280 -3.94 -1.10 -15.21
N ASP A 281 -4.28 -1.28 -16.50
CA ASP A 281 -5.63 -1.00 -17.00
C ASP A 281 -6.69 -1.87 -16.31
N HIS A 282 -6.35 -3.11 -15.96
CA HIS A 282 -7.24 -4.01 -15.24
C HIS A 282 -7.49 -3.54 -13.81
N LEU A 283 -6.48 -3.03 -13.11
CA LEU A 283 -6.65 -2.49 -11.76
C LEU A 283 -7.63 -1.32 -11.75
N ASP A 284 -7.55 -0.42 -12.73
CA ASP A 284 -8.48 0.70 -12.88
C ASP A 284 -9.91 0.18 -13.13
N GLN A 285 -10.08 -0.82 -14.01
CA GLN A 285 -11.39 -1.44 -14.27
C GLN A 285 -11.99 -2.11 -13.02
N ILE A 286 -11.17 -2.73 -12.18
CA ILE A 286 -11.63 -3.35 -10.93
C ILE A 286 -12.03 -2.29 -9.91
N ASP A 287 -11.34 -1.16 -9.85
CA ASP A 287 -11.72 -0.08 -8.95
C ASP A 287 -13.03 0.59 -9.40
N ASP A 288 -13.23 0.82 -10.69
CA ASP A 288 -14.51 1.27 -11.27
C ASP A 288 -15.64 0.27 -10.97
N LEU A 289 -15.36 -1.03 -11.08
CA LEU A 289 -16.33 -2.08 -10.76
C LEU A 289 -16.74 -2.04 -9.27
N LYS A 290 -15.78 -1.85 -8.34
CA LYS A 290 -16.08 -1.73 -6.90
C LYS A 290 -17.06 -0.60 -6.59
N GLU A 291 -16.87 0.54 -7.25
CA GLU A 291 -17.80 1.68 -7.10
C GLU A 291 -19.16 1.40 -7.71
N GLY A 292 -19.19 0.82 -8.91
CA GLY A 292 -20.41 0.50 -9.64
C GLY A 292 -21.30 -0.54 -8.94
N VAL A 293 -20.72 -1.57 -8.35
CA VAL A 293 -21.47 -2.64 -7.67
C VAL A 293 -22.19 -2.14 -6.42
N ARG A 294 -21.64 -1.16 -5.70
CA ARG A 294 -22.31 -0.55 -4.53
C ARG A 294 -23.66 0.08 -4.90
N LEU A 295 -23.77 0.65 -6.09
CA LEU A 295 -25.01 1.24 -6.59
C LEU A 295 -26.05 0.18 -6.96
N ARG A 296 -25.64 -1.02 -7.35
CA ARG A 296 -26.52 -2.14 -7.72
C ARG A 296 -27.15 -2.85 -6.52
N ALA A 297 -26.66 -2.60 -5.30
CA ALA A 297 -27.23 -3.14 -4.06
C ALA A 297 -28.72 -2.80 -3.87
N TYR A 298 -29.21 -1.74 -4.49
CA TYR A 298 -30.64 -1.40 -4.52
C TYR A 298 -31.53 -2.45 -5.21
N GLY A 299 -30.94 -3.37 -6.01
CA GLY A 299 -31.62 -4.46 -6.70
C GLY A 299 -31.77 -5.76 -5.89
N GLN A 300 -31.56 -5.74 -4.57
CA GLN A 300 -31.61 -6.91 -3.67
C GLN A 300 -30.58 -8.02 -4.01
N ARG A 301 -29.56 -7.73 -4.79
CA ARG A 301 -28.44 -8.65 -5.05
C ARG A 301 -27.32 -8.39 -4.07
N ASP A 302 -26.64 -9.46 -3.65
CA ASP A 302 -25.45 -9.34 -2.82
C ASP A 302 -24.32 -8.68 -3.61
N PRO A 303 -23.87 -7.47 -3.22
CA PRO A 303 -22.81 -6.76 -3.93
C PRO A 303 -21.51 -7.54 -4.06
N LEU A 304 -21.17 -8.35 -3.07
CA LEU A 304 -19.95 -9.14 -3.08
C LEU A 304 -19.99 -10.25 -4.13
N VAL A 305 -21.15 -10.92 -4.27
CA VAL A 305 -21.34 -11.98 -5.26
C VAL A 305 -21.29 -11.41 -6.68
N GLU A 306 -21.97 -10.29 -6.92
CA GLU A 306 -21.91 -9.60 -8.22
C GLU A 306 -20.49 -9.15 -8.55
N PHE A 307 -19.79 -8.55 -7.58
CA PHE A 307 -18.39 -8.18 -7.74
C PHE A 307 -17.50 -9.36 -8.12
N LYS A 308 -17.60 -10.49 -7.41
CA LYS A 308 -16.82 -11.69 -7.70
C LYS A 308 -17.04 -12.19 -9.12
N ASN A 309 -18.30 -12.26 -9.55
CA ASN A 309 -18.66 -12.74 -10.88
C ASN A 309 -18.14 -11.83 -12.00
N GLU A 310 -18.31 -10.50 -11.84
CA GLU A 310 -17.83 -9.55 -12.84
C GLU A 310 -16.29 -9.43 -12.85
N ALA A 311 -15.66 -9.40 -11.66
CA ALA A 311 -14.20 -9.39 -11.55
C ALA A 311 -13.55 -10.65 -12.17
N PHE A 312 -14.22 -11.81 -12.06
CA PHE A 312 -13.76 -13.03 -12.71
C PHE A 312 -13.81 -12.89 -14.25
N ARG A 313 -14.92 -12.39 -14.79
CA ARG A 313 -15.05 -12.15 -16.25
C ARG A 313 -14.04 -11.14 -16.77
N LEU A 314 -13.80 -10.05 -16.02
CA LEU A 314 -12.76 -9.07 -16.37
C LEU A 314 -11.37 -9.69 -16.35
N PHE A 315 -11.12 -10.60 -15.42
CA PHE A 315 -9.83 -11.28 -15.33
C PHE A 315 -9.62 -12.29 -16.46
N GLU A 316 -10.65 -13.05 -16.85
CA GLU A 316 -10.59 -13.93 -18.04
C GLU A 316 -10.29 -13.09 -19.29
N ALA A 317 -10.99 -11.96 -19.47
CA ALA A 317 -10.74 -11.06 -20.58
C ALA A 317 -9.33 -10.42 -20.54
N LEU A 318 -8.76 -10.19 -19.35
CA LEU A 318 -7.38 -9.75 -19.20
C LEU A 318 -6.40 -10.79 -19.74
N ILE A 319 -6.55 -12.05 -19.36
CA ILE A 319 -5.67 -13.13 -19.82
C ILE A 319 -5.73 -13.26 -21.34
N ASP A 320 -6.94 -13.24 -21.91
CA ASP A 320 -7.12 -13.31 -23.37
C ASP A 320 -6.45 -12.11 -24.09
N LYS A 321 -6.59 -10.90 -23.52
CA LYS A 321 -5.94 -9.70 -24.06
C LYS A 321 -4.43 -9.73 -23.93
N ILE A 322 -3.88 -10.29 -22.86
CA ILE A 322 -2.43 -10.47 -22.72
C ILE A 322 -1.91 -11.37 -23.83
N ASP A 323 -2.58 -12.46 -24.14
CA ASP A 323 -2.19 -13.39 -25.19
C ASP A 323 -2.26 -12.75 -26.59
N GLU A 324 -3.29 -11.98 -26.84
CA GLU A 324 -3.44 -11.17 -28.07
C GLU A 324 -2.32 -10.12 -28.21
N GLU A 325 -2.06 -9.36 -27.15
CA GLU A 325 -1.07 -8.30 -27.15
C GLU A 325 0.36 -8.84 -27.32
N ILE A 326 0.67 -10.00 -26.73
CA ILE A 326 1.94 -10.69 -26.95
C ILE A 326 2.13 -11.01 -28.44
N ALA A 327 1.11 -11.58 -29.08
CA ALA A 327 1.16 -11.93 -30.50
C ALA A 327 1.40 -10.70 -31.39
N HIS A 328 0.75 -9.57 -31.07
CA HIS A 328 0.93 -8.32 -31.79
C HIS A 328 2.30 -7.66 -31.58
N ARG A 329 2.88 -7.78 -30.40
CA ARG A 329 4.16 -7.14 -30.05
C ARG A 329 5.38 -7.90 -30.57
N VAL A 330 5.36 -9.21 -30.57
CA VAL A 330 6.53 -10.05 -30.89
C VAL A 330 7.15 -9.70 -32.26
N PHE A 331 6.34 -9.39 -33.26
CA PHE A 331 6.84 -9.04 -34.59
C PHE A 331 7.06 -7.53 -34.80
N ARG A 332 6.57 -6.67 -33.96
CA ARG A 332 6.68 -5.20 -34.06
C ARG A 332 7.89 -4.62 -33.31
N ILE A 333 8.38 -5.30 -32.27
CA ILE A 333 9.56 -4.86 -31.53
C ILE A 333 10.80 -4.96 -32.42
N GLN A 334 11.41 -3.85 -32.76
CA GLN A 334 12.68 -3.81 -33.49
C GLN A 334 13.84 -3.96 -32.51
N ALA A 335 14.66 -5.00 -32.69
CA ALA A 335 15.92 -5.09 -31.97
C ALA A 335 16.85 -4.02 -32.54
N ALA A 336 17.09 -2.95 -31.78
CA ALA A 336 18.13 -2.00 -32.14
C ALA A 336 19.48 -2.76 -32.14
N PRO A 337 20.36 -2.56 -33.16
CA PRO A 337 21.70 -3.09 -33.07
C PRO A 337 22.34 -2.52 -31.80
N GLN A 338 22.91 -3.39 -30.99
CA GLN A 338 23.69 -2.98 -29.82
C GLN A 338 24.81 -2.08 -30.34
N GLN A 339 24.59 -0.78 -30.31
CA GLN A 339 25.71 0.16 -30.23
C GLN A 339 26.31 -0.10 -28.84
N GLU A 340 27.48 -0.72 -28.82
CA GLU A 340 28.34 -0.69 -27.65
C GLU A 340 28.49 0.79 -27.27
N MET A 341 27.69 1.24 -26.30
CA MET A 341 27.99 2.48 -25.66
C MET A 341 29.36 2.26 -25.00
N PRO A 342 30.40 2.99 -25.41
CA PRO A 342 31.64 2.93 -24.68
C PRO A 342 31.33 3.34 -23.26
N LEU A 343 31.48 2.40 -22.33
CA LEU A 343 31.50 2.72 -20.90
C LEU A 343 32.72 3.62 -20.69
N ASN A 344 32.53 4.91 -20.88
CA ASN A 344 33.44 5.90 -20.33
C ASN A 344 33.24 5.87 -18.82
N ILE A 345 33.82 4.86 -18.19
CA ILE A 345 34.16 4.92 -16.77
C ILE A 345 35.24 6.01 -16.74
N ALA A 346 34.83 7.23 -16.43
CA ALA A 346 35.77 8.21 -15.92
C ALA A 346 36.40 7.60 -14.68
N THR A 347 37.58 7.00 -14.85
CA THR A 347 38.47 6.68 -13.74
C THR A 347 38.94 8.00 -13.17
N GLU A 348 38.14 8.61 -12.29
CA GLU A 348 38.69 9.57 -11.35
C GLU A 348 39.73 8.79 -10.54
N ASN A 349 40.97 9.15 -10.76
CA ASN A 349 42.09 8.72 -9.93
C ASN A 349 41.80 9.19 -8.51
N VAL A 350 41.29 8.28 -7.68
CA VAL A 350 41.30 8.44 -6.24
C VAL A 350 42.71 8.13 -5.80
N ASP A 351 43.50 9.17 -5.52
CA ASP A 351 44.79 9.07 -4.85
C ASP A 351 44.57 8.32 -3.52
N THR A 352 44.97 7.04 -3.50
CA THR A 352 45.08 6.26 -2.30
C THR A 352 46.43 6.53 -1.66
N SER A 353 46.52 7.57 -0.86
CA SER A 353 47.56 7.65 0.20
C SER A 353 46.89 8.31 1.39
N ASP A 354 46.71 7.53 2.40
CA ASP A 354 46.87 7.76 3.84
C ASP A 354 45.74 7.20 4.72
N ASN A 355 46.19 6.32 5.58
CA ASN A 355 45.66 5.95 6.89
C ASN A 355 44.48 4.97 6.99
N ILE A 356 44.86 3.71 7.08
CA ILE A 356 44.09 2.64 7.72
C ILE A 356 44.05 2.91 9.23
N GLY A 357 42.97 3.45 9.73
CA GLY A 357 42.61 3.45 11.14
C GLY A 357 41.43 2.49 11.33
N LEU A 358 41.69 1.35 11.95
CA LEU A 358 40.65 0.43 12.44
C LEU A 358 39.87 1.10 13.54
N VAL A 359 38.57 1.32 13.30
CA VAL A 359 37.61 1.68 14.37
C VAL A 359 36.37 0.81 14.21
N ASP A 360 36.15 -0.02 15.23
CA ASP A 360 34.90 -0.75 15.50
C ASP A 360 33.73 0.27 15.56
N GLY A 361 32.75 0.13 14.71
CA GLY A 361 31.56 0.98 14.68
C GLY A 361 30.30 0.21 14.34
N LYS A 362 29.36 0.23 15.27
CA LYS A 362 27.97 -0.24 15.19
C LYS A 362 27.22 0.29 13.98
N PRO A 363 26.19 -0.40 13.49
CA PRO A 363 25.41 0.07 12.33
C PRO A 363 24.63 1.34 12.66
N GLU A 364 24.93 2.41 11.96
CA GLU A 364 24.19 3.66 12.01
C GLU A 364 22.97 3.65 11.06
N ASP A 365 21.90 4.11 11.61
CA ASP A 365 20.58 4.39 11.09
C ASP A 365 20.65 5.38 9.90
N ILE A 366 20.31 4.89 8.70
CA ILE A 366 20.27 5.75 7.50
C ILE A 366 18.91 6.46 7.43
N SER A 367 18.72 7.49 8.22
CA SER A 367 17.65 8.46 8.03
C SER A 367 18.04 9.45 6.92
N ARG A 368 17.61 9.18 5.69
CA ARG A 368 17.72 10.15 4.59
C ARG A 368 16.80 11.33 4.88
N LYS A 369 17.39 12.46 5.31
CA LYS A 369 16.68 13.74 5.31
C LYS A 369 16.29 14.12 3.88
N PRO A 370 15.06 14.59 3.62
CA PRO A 370 14.67 15.04 2.29
C PRO A 370 15.54 16.24 1.90
N LYS A 371 16.12 16.21 0.70
CA LYS A 371 16.85 17.33 0.13
C LYS A 371 15.87 18.51 0.00
N THR A 372 16.09 19.57 0.75
CA THR A 372 15.37 20.82 0.60
C THR A 372 15.64 21.39 -0.79
N VAL A 373 14.61 21.43 -1.62
CA VAL A 373 14.63 22.11 -2.91
C VAL A 373 14.90 23.59 -2.62
N LYS A 374 16.04 24.13 -3.07
CA LYS A 374 16.33 25.55 -2.95
C LYS A 374 15.24 26.34 -3.68
N LYS A 375 14.45 27.13 -2.96
CA LYS A 375 13.46 28.02 -3.56
C LYS A 375 14.18 29.05 -4.42
N LEU A 376 13.87 29.09 -5.71
CA LEU A 376 14.41 30.08 -6.64
C LEU A 376 14.01 31.49 -6.18
N GLY A 377 15.00 32.36 -5.96
CA GLY A 377 14.78 33.75 -5.62
C GLY A 377 14.38 34.58 -6.85
N ARG A 378 13.63 35.67 -6.65
CA ARG A 378 13.15 36.54 -7.74
C ARG A 378 14.27 37.06 -8.66
N ASN A 379 15.49 37.17 -8.16
CA ASN A 379 16.67 37.69 -8.88
C ASN A 379 17.58 36.60 -9.45
N ASP A 380 17.33 35.36 -9.17
CA ASP A 380 18.13 34.22 -9.66
C ASP A 380 17.96 34.03 -11.18
N PRO A 381 18.91 33.38 -11.86
CA PRO A 381 18.75 33.01 -13.26
C PRO A 381 17.51 32.11 -13.43
N CYS A 382 16.74 32.35 -14.50
CA CYS A 382 15.54 31.58 -14.76
C CYS A 382 15.88 30.14 -15.09
N TRP A 383 15.13 29.22 -14.54
CA TRP A 383 15.27 27.77 -14.75
C TRP A 383 15.13 27.31 -16.21
N CYS A 384 14.53 28.12 -17.08
CA CYS A 384 14.37 27.81 -18.51
C CYS A 384 15.65 28.02 -19.34
N GLY A 385 16.78 28.42 -18.75
CA GLY A 385 18.05 28.59 -19.44
C GLY A 385 18.13 29.86 -20.32
N SER A 386 17.16 30.78 -20.28
CA SER A 386 17.12 31.97 -21.12
C SER A 386 18.11 33.08 -20.73
N GLY A 387 18.91 32.90 -19.69
CA GLY A 387 19.86 33.89 -19.15
C GLY A 387 19.19 35.10 -18.48
N LYS A 388 17.87 35.21 -18.49
CA LYS A 388 17.14 36.32 -17.84
C LYS A 388 16.84 35.98 -16.38
N LYS A 389 16.75 37.03 -15.53
CA LYS A 389 16.35 36.86 -14.12
C LYS A 389 14.93 36.29 -14.03
N PHE A 390 14.70 35.39 -13.06
CA PHE A 390 13.42 34.70 -12.87
C PHE A 390 12.20 35.63 -12.86
N LYS A 391 12.30 36.80 -12.19
CA LYS A 391 11.24 37.82 -12.15
C LYS A 391 10.87 38.45 -13.50
N LYS A 392 11.76 38.36 -14.49
CA LYS A 392 11.52 38.90 -15.84
C LYS A 392 11.21 37.83 -16.90
N CYS A 393 11.08 36.57 -16.49
CA CYS A 393 10.87 35.45 -17.40
C CYS A 393 9.63 34.64 -17.03
N HIS A 394 9.65 33.88 -15.93
CA HIS A 394 8.58 32.96 -15.57
C HIS A 394 7.95 33.20 -14.19
N TYR A 395 8.33 34.27 -13.47
CA TYR A 395 7.71 34.57 -12.18
C TYR A 395 6.20 34.86 -12.34
N PRO A 396 5.32 34.29 -11.51
CA PRO A 396 5.53 33.46 -10.32
C PRO A 396 5.53 31.92 -10.56
N GLN A 397 5.55 31.45 -11.80
CA GLN A 397 5.49 30.01 -12.14
C GLN A 397 6.80 29.31 -11.81
N LEU A 398 6.76 28.32 -10.93
CA LEU A 398 7.88 27.42 -10.60
C LEU A 398 7.93 26.26 -11.63
N PRO A 399 9.10 25.63 -11.84
CA PRO A 399 9.24 24.49 -12.75
C PRO A 399 8.46 23.27 -12.29
#